data_0425f1d4bd2aa2cf9df0e4a012c5b77c
#
_entry.id   0425f1d4bd2aa2cf9df0e4a012c5b77c
#
_cell.length_a   1.000
_cell.length_b   1.000
_cell.length_c   1.000
_cell.angle_alpha   90.00
_cell.angle_beta   90.00
_cell.angle_gamma   90.00
#
_symmetry.space_group_name_H-M   'P 1'
#
loop_
_entity.id
_entity.type
_entity.pdbx_description
1 polymer ?
#
loop_
_entity_poly.entity_id
_entity_poly.type
_entity_poly.pdbx_seq_one_letter_code
_entity_poly.pdbx_strand_id
1 'polypeptide(L)'
;SSDLTPGDAKAVQLTHYTKNPVRYLSAATDGRLCYGFDGEIYTLLPGGEAQKVNISIVSDRNDKDIIRQIKSSGATEMAVSPDGKEVAFVLRGDVYVTSVEYKTTKQITNTPCQERTVDFAPDGRTLVYASERGGLWQLYTSTIVRKDEKLFTYATELKEERLINSDAASFQPQYSPDGKEIAFLENRSTIRVINLKTKDVRTVMDGKYQYSYSDGDQWFQWSPDSKWILSDYIGVGGWNNKDVVLLNADGKGEMVNLTESGYNDGNAKWVLGGKAMIWTSDRAGYRSHGSWGAEDDTYIMFFDAEAYDRFLMNKEETALLEEAEKAEKEKAGKKDEKDAKKKKGDADKDKEKKVEPLKFDLANRFDRIVRLTVNSSHMADAMLSAKGDKLYYLSVFEDGYDLWEHNLKENVTKVLLKKVGAGALQPDKEGKNIFLCARDGMKKIEIEGSKISPIEFEAFFDYRPYGEREYIFDHIWQQVNDKFYVADLQGTDWNGYKETYKRFLPYINNNYDFAEMLSEMLGELNGSDRKSVV
;
A
#
# COMPACT_ATOMS: atom_id res chain seq x y z
N SER A 1 13.41 35.01 -34.25
CA SER A 1 12.63 35.48 -35.39
C SER A 1 13.32 36.66 -36.00
N SER A 2 13.66 36.60 -37.28
CA SER A 2 14.21 37.70 -38.04
C SER A 2 13.08 38.42 -38.71
N ASP A 3 12.76 39.66 -38.31
CA ASP A 3 11.99 40.57 -39.14
C ASP A 3 12.87 41.00 -40.31
N LEU A 4 12.71 40.28 -41.41
CA LEU A 4 13.32 40.65 -42.69
C LEU A 4 12.42 41.69 -43.35
N THR A 5 12.85 42.95 -43.33
CA THR A 5 12.33 43.93 -44.28
C THR A 5 12.66 43.50 -45.71
N PRO A 6 11.72 43.58 -46.69
CA PRO A 6 12.01 43.22 -48.08
C PRO A 6 13.10 44.13 -48.62
N GLY A 7 14.31 43.61 -48.83
CA GLY A 7 15.46 44.29 -49.41
C GLY A 7 16.70 44.22 -48.54
N ASP A 8 17.57 43.24 -48.80
CA ASP A 8 19.00 43.15 -48.51
C ASP A 8 19.53 43.29 -47.05
N ALA A 9 18.70 43.24 -46.01
CA ALA A 9 19.18 43.22 -44.63
C ALA A 9 19.57 41.80 -44.23
N LYS A 10 20.84 41.55 -43.91
CA LYS A 10 21.31 40.32 -43.27
C LYS A 10 20.67 40.22 -41.87
N ALA A 11 20.09 39.05 -41.57
CA ALA A 11 19.62 38.76 -40.23
C ALA A 11 20.80 38.86 -39.22
N VAL A 12 20.58 39.61 -38.15
CA VAL A 12 21.58 39.77 -37.07
C VAL A 12 21.05 39.08 -35.83
N GLN A 13 21.84 38.17 -35.28
CA GLN A 13 21.53 37.52 -34.00
C GLN A 13 21.70 38.53 -32.85
N LEU A 14 20.64 38.75 -32.07
CA LEU A 14 20.62 39.71 -30.96
C LEU A 14 20.86 39.07 -29.58
N THR A 15 20.64 37.78 -29.46
CA THR A 15 20.84 37.04 -28.18
C THR A 15 21.69 35.80 -28.42
N HIS A 16 22.51 35.40 -27.45
CA HIS A 16 23.48 34.30 -27.57
C HIS A 16 23.26 33.22 -26.51
N TYR A 17 22.01 32.96 -26.19
CA TYR A 17 21.66 31.89 -25.26
C TYR A 17 21.89 30.50 -25.88
N THR A 18 22.40 29.57 -25.08
CA THR A 18 22.84 28.25 -25.59
C THR A 18 21.95 27.09 -25.14
N LYS A 19 21.15 27.27 -24.08
CA LYS A 19 20.33 26.19 -23.53
C LYS A 19 18.89 26.26 -24.00
N ASN A 20 18.21 27.37 -23.76
CA ASN A 20 16.76 27.51 -24.00
C ASN A 20 16.49 28.56 -25.09
N PRO A 21 15.40 28.42 -25.87
CA PRO A 21 15.00 29.43 -26.84
C PRO A 21 14.38 30.65 -26.17
N VAL A 22 14.53 31.80 -26.82
CA VAL A 22 13.77 33.02 -26.53
C VAL A 22 12.31 32.79 -26.92
N ARG A 23 11.36 33.20 -26.08
CA ARG A 23 9.90 33.08 -26.33
C ARG A 23 9.20 34.43 -26.12
N TYR A 24 7.98 34.54 -26.64
CA TYR A 24 7.08 35.69 -26.43
C TYR A 24 7.68 37.04 -26.84
N LEU A 25 8.37 37.09 -27.99
CA LEU A 25 9.01 38.31 -28.47
C LEU A 25 7.96 39.37 -28.84
N SER A 26 8.13 40.57 -28.29
CA SER A 26 7.41 41.78 -28.69
C SER A 26 8.36 42.94 -28.89
N ALA A 27 7.92 43.94 -29.66
CA ALA A 27 8.70 45.14 -29.93
C ALA A 27 7.89 46.38 -29.60
N ALA A 28 8.54 47.35 -28.97
CA ALA A 28 7.99 48.67 -28.72
C ALA A 28 8.28 49.63 -29.91
N THR A 29 7.59 50.76 -29.97
CA THR A 29 7.72 51.75 -31.02
C THR A 29 9.09 52.42 -31.08
N ASP A 30 9.83 52.40 -29.99
CA ASP A 30 11.21 52.90 -29.89
C ASP A 30 12.28 51.85 -30.33
N GLY A 31 11.84 50.70 -30.81
CA GLY A 31 12.70 49.59 -31.23
C GLY A 31 13.19 48.70 -30.07
N ARG A 32 12.76 48.92 -28.83
CA ARG A 32 13.07 48.05 -27.69
C ARG A 32 12.32 46.74 -27.87
N LEU A 33 13.04 45.64 -27.69
CA LEU A 33 12.50 44.29 -27.67
C LEU A 33 12.19 43.87 -26.23
N CYS A 34 11.10 43.14 -26.05
CA CYS A 34 10.78 42.45 -24.78
C CYS A 34 10.52 40.96 -25.11
N TYR A 35 11.10 40.07 -24.30
CA TYR A 35 10.97 38.63 -24.51
C TYR A 35 11.08 37.86 -23.21
N GLY A 36 10.55 36.63 -23.25
CA GLY A 36 10.73 35.66 -22.19
C GLY A 36 11.95 34.78 -22.45
N PHE A 37 12.76 34.54 -21.44
CA PHE A 37 13.86 33.59 -21.47
C PHE A 37 14.01 32.96 -20.08
N ASP A 38 14.00 31.64 -20.02
CA ASP A 38 14.21 30.86 -18.81
C ASP A 38 13.29 31.27 -17.65
N GLY A 39 11.99 31.48 -17.95
CA GLY A 39 10.95 31.88 -16.98
C GLY A 39 11.03 33.35 -16.54
N GLU A 40 11.91 34.16 -17.10
CA GLU A 40 12.10 35.55 -16.75
C GLU A 40 11.81 36.47 -17.95
N ILE A 41 11.52 37.74 -17.69
CA ILE A 41 11.29 38.75 -18.71
C ILE A 41 12.54 39.62 -18.90
N TYR A 42 12.92 39.81 -20.14
CA TYR A 42 14.05 40.66 -20.51
C TYR A 42 13.63 41.75 -21.48
N THR A 43 14.36 42.86 -21.42
CA THR A 43 14.31 43.93 -22.43
C THR A 43 15.67 44.09 -23.07
N LEU A 44 15.66 44.42 -24.36
CA LEU A 44 16.87 44.64 -25.16
C LEU A 44 16.65 45.82 -26.09
N LEU A 45 17.49 46.84 -26.00
CA LEU A 45 17.59 47.91 -26.99
C LEU A 45 18.48 47.44 -28.15
N PRO A 46 18.20 47.84 -29.40
CA PRO A 46 19.10 47.57 -30.52
C PRO A 46 20.54 48.03 -30.22
N GLY A 47 21.49 47.12 -30.33
CA GLY A 47 22.91 47.40 -30.02
C GLY A 47 23.28 47.50 -28.55
N GLY A 48 22.32 47.24 -27.63
CA GLY A 48 22.55 47.19 -26.18
C GLY A 48 22.65 45.75 -25.66
N GLU A 49 22.79 45.62 -24.33
CA GLU A 49 22.78 44.35 -23.64
C GLU A 49 21.35 44.01 -23.11
N ALA A 50 21.06 42.73 -23.04
CA ALA A 50 19.80 42.26 -22.46
C ALA A 50 19.72 42.58 -20.97
N GLN A 51 18.64 43.20 -20.54
CA GLN A 51 18.38 43.56 -19.15
C GLN A 51 17.19 42.80 -18.61
N LYS A 52 17.38 42.06 -17.51
CA LYS A 52 16.29 41.41 -16.80
C LYS A 52 15.36 42.45 -16.20
N VAL A 53 14.05 42.26 -16.39
CA VAL A 53 13.02 43.10 -15.76
C VAL A 53 12.83 42.63 -14.31
N ASN A 54 13.17 43.48 -13.37
CA ASN A 54 12.90 43.20 -11.96
C ASN A 54 11.42 43.48 -11.65
N ILE A 55 10.66 42.43 -11.42
CA ILE A 55 9.25 42.52 -11.05
C ILE A 55 9.16 42.36 -9.52
N SER A 56 8.56 43.33 -8.86
CA SER A 56 8.22 43.27 -7.44
C SER A 56 6.70 43.31 -7.30
N ILE A 57 6.15 42.27 -6.71
CA ILE A 57 4.72 42.16 -6.42
C ILE A 57 4.55 42.38 -4.92
N VAL A 58 3.85 43.46 -4.55
CA VAL A 58 3.43 43.70 -3.18
C VAL A 58 1.99 43.22 -3.04
N SER A 59 1.74 42.26 -2.18
CA SER A 59 0.38 41.76 -1.92
C SER A 59 0.12 41.68 -0.43
N ASP A 60 -1.11 42.01 -0.02
CA ASP A 60 -1.59 41.86 1.37
C ASP A 60 -1.97 40.40 1.68
N ARG A 61 -1.18 39.44 1.20
CA ARG A 61 -1.46 38.02 1.42
C ARG A 61 -1.23 37.64 2.87
N ASN A 62 -2.32 37.45 3.61
CA ASN A 62 -2.35 36.70 4.86
C ASN A 62 -2.48 35.19 4.58
N ASP A 63 -1.64 34.65 3.72
CA ASP A 63 -1.65 33.21 3.47
C ASP A 63 -1.16 32.52 4.75
N LYS A 64 -2.06 31.81 5.39
CA LYS A 64 -1.71 31.00 6.56
C LYS A 64 -0.87 29.84 6.06
N ASP A 65 0.32 29.67 6.61
CA ASP A 65 1.19 28.54 6.30
C ASP A 65 0.55 27.20 6.66
N ILE A 66 -0.40 27.21 7.59
CA ILE A 66 -1.13 26.04 8.07
C ILE A 66 -2.63 26.37 8.11
N ILE A 67 -3.41 25.55 7.41
CA ILE A 67 -4.87 25.61 7.43
C ILE A 67 -5.39 24.38 8.17
N ARG A 68 -5.91 24.57 9.39
CA ARG A 68 -6.47 23.50 10.19
C ARG A 68 -7.85 23.11 9.69
N GLN A 69 -8.06 21.83 9.50
CA GLN A 69 -9.32 21.23 9.05
C GLN A 69 -9.65 20.01 9.92
N ILE A 70 -10.94 19.66 9.94
CA ILE A 70 -11.40 18.38 10.50
C ILE A 70 -11.87 17.53 9.34
N LYS A 71 -11.41 16.28 9.29
CA LYS A 71 -11.79 15.28 8.31
C LYS A 71 -12.44 14.08 9.01
N SER A 72 -13.55 13.61 8.47
CA SER A 72 -14.27 12.42 8.94
C SER A 72 -14.45 11.35 7.85
N SER A 73 -13.76 11.52 6.71
CA SER A 73 -13.79 10.61 5.58
C SER A 73 -12.50 10.71 4.78
N GLY A 74 -12.25 9.75 3.89
CA GLY A 74 -11.09 9.76 2.98
C GLY A 74 -9.91 8.92 3.50
N ALA A 75 -10.12 8.00 4.44
CA ALA A 75 -9.13 6.98 4.79
C ALA A 75 -8.86 6.09 3.56
N THR A 76 -7.58 5.85 3.25
CA THR A 76 -7.15 5.09 2.07
C THR A 76 -6.61 3.71 2.41
N GLU A 77 -6.05 3.54 3.59
CA GLU A 77 -5.42 2.31 4.07
C GLU A 77 -5.80 2.12 5.53
N MET A 78 -5.80 0.87 5.99
CA MET A 78 -6.19 0.53 7.35
C MET A 78 -5.40 -0.68 7.85
N ALA A 79 -5.01 -0.66 9.12
CA ALA A 79 -4.54 -1.81 9.88
C ALA A 79 -5.31 -1.94 11.18
N VAL A 80 -5.66 -3.16 11.56
CA VAL A 80 -6.43 -3.44 12.78
C VAL A 80 -5.49 -3.78 13.92
N SER A 81 -5.70 -3.17 15.09
CA SER A 81 -4.93 -3.54 16.30
C SER A 81 -5.15 -5.00 16.67
N PRO A 82 -4.17 -5.68 17.29
CA PRO A 82 -4.28 -7.11 17.63
C PRO A 82 -5.47 -7.46 18.54
N ASP A 83 -5.94 -6.51 19.33
CA ASP A 83 -7.12 -6.67 20.19
C ASP A 83 -8.44 -6.20 19.54
N GLY A 84 -8.38 -5.70 18.31
CA GLY A 84 -9.54 -5.24 17.55
C GLY A 84 -10.21 -3.96 18.07
N LYS A 85 -9.56 -3.22 18.98
CA LYS A 85 -10.13 -2.01 19.61
C LYS A 85 -9.79 -0.72 18.89
N GLU A 86 -8.69 -0.71 18.16
CA GLU A 86 -8.21 0.43 17.39
C GLU A 86 -7.96 0.05 15.95
N VAL A 87 -8.08 1.00 15.06
CA VAL A 87 -7.60 0.91 13.68
C VAL A 87 -6.64 2.06 13.41
N ALA A 88 -5.48 1.72 12.85
CA ALA A 88 -4.59 2.69 12.24
C ALA A 88 -5.01 2.88 10.78
N PHE A 89 -4.97 4.09 10.28
CA PHE A 89 -5.35 4.40 8.90
C PHE A 89 -4.52 5.58 8.35
N VAL A 90 -4.46 5.67 7.04
CA VAL A 90 -3.79 6.77 6.34
C VAL A 90 -4.85 7.75 5.84
N LEU A 91 -4.67 9.03 6.14
CA LEU A 91 -5.50 10.12 5.67
C LEU A 91 -4.63 11.22 5.10
N ARG A 92 -4.74 11.47 3.79
CA ARG A 92 -3.94 12.47 3.06
C ARG A 92 -2.42 12.35 3.28
N GLY A 93 -1.92 11.14 3.45
CA GLY A 93 -0.52 10.88 3.67
C GLY A 93 -0.07 10.88 5.13
N ASP A 94 -0.89 11.28 6.08
CA ASP A 94 -0.59 11.15 7.51
C ASP A 94 -1.21 9.89 8.11
N VAL A 95 -0.53 9.31 9.09
CA VAL A 95 -1.00 8.15 9.87
C VAL A 95 -1.82 8.62 11.06
N TYR A 96 -2.98 8.03 11.24
CA TYR A 96 -3.90 8.24 12.36
C TYR A 96 -4.27 6.91 13.00
N VAL A 97 -4.70 6.96 14.25
CA VAL A 97 -5.34 5.83 14.95
C VAL A 97 -6.69 6.29 15.51
N THR A 98 -7.73 5.50 15.30
CA THR A 98 -9.05 5.75 15.90
C THR A 98 -9.56 4.55 16.66
N SER A 99 -10.36 4.79 17.71
CA SER A 99 -11.10 3.75 18.41
C SER A 99 -12.19 3.18 17.51
N VAL A 100 -12.33 1.85 17.48
CA VAL A 100 -13.38 1.17 16.71
C VAL A 100 -14.78 1.54 17.20
N GLU A 101 -14.94 1.85 18.51
CA GLU A 101 -16.24 2.09 19.13
C GLU A 101 -16.54 3.55 19.48
N TYR A 102 -15.50 4.38 19.73
CA TYR A 102 -15.69 5.68 20.42
C TYR A 102 -15.27 6.91 19.61
N LYS A 103 -14.91 6.80 18.34
CA LYS A 103 -14.43 7.89 17.46
C LYS A 103 -13.20 8.66 18.00
N THR A 104 -12.64 8.28 19.13
CA THR A 104 -11.45 8.94 19.67
C THR A 104 -10.31 8.75 18.69
N THR A 105 -9.85 9.84 18.07
CA THR A 105 -8.86 9.81 17.00
C THR A 105 -7.60 10.54 17.43
N LYS A 106 -6.45 9.95 17.14
CA LYS A 106 -5.13 10.52 17.38
C LYS A 106 -4.32 10.58 16.10
N GLN A 107 -3.72 11.71 15.83
CA GLN A 107 -2.73 11.87 14.78
C GLN A 107 -1.39 11.29 15.26
N ILE A 108 -0.78 10.44 14.44
CA ILE A 108 0.52 9.79 14.72
C ILE A 108 1.64 10.53 14.02
N THR A 109 1.43 10.88 12.72
CA THR A 109 2.38 11.67 11.94
C THR A 109 1.76 13.01 11.57
N ASN A 110 2.58 14.03 11.38
CA ASN A 110 2.16 15.34 10.97
C ASN A 110 3.25 15.97 10.11
N THR A 111 3.35 15.52 8.86
CA THR A 111 4.40 15.91 7.92
C THR A 111 3.80 16.42 6.61
N PRO A 112 4.52 17.21 5.81
CA PRO A 112 4.07 17.53 4.46
C PRO A 112 4.27 16.39 3.46
N CYS A 113 4.97 15.31 3.88
CA CYS A 113 5.30 14.15 3.05
C CYS A 113 4.21 13.08 3.14
N GLN A 114 4.33 12.06 2.30
CA GLN A 114 3.41 10.94 2.30
C GLN A 114 3.92 9.81 3.21
N GLU A 115 3.06 9.34 4.10
CA GLU A 115 3.16 8.07 4.80
C GLU A 115 2.18 7.06 4.20
N ARG A 116 2.58 5.77 4.16
CA ARG A 116 1.78 4.67 3.60
C ARG A 116 2.03 3.35 4.33
N THR A 117 1.14 2.40 4.09
CA THR A 117 1.29 0.99 4.48
C THR A 117 1.59 0.81 5.96
N VAL A 118 0.65 1.27 6.79
CA VAL A 118 0.74 1.14 8.25
C VAL A 118 0.42 -0.29 8.69
N ASP A 119 1.17 -0.81 9.66
CA ASP A 119 0.92 -2.09 10.32
C ASP A 119 1.16 -2.00 11.83
N PHE A 120 0.43 -2.81 12.60
CA PHE A 120 0.60 -2.93 14.05
C PHE A 120 1.59 -4.04 14.41
N ALA A 121 2.47 -3.76 15.35
CA ALA A 121 3.18 -4.82 16.03
C ALA A 121 2.20 -5.73 16.80
N PRO A 122 2.49 -7.05 16.93
CA PRO A 122 1.60 -8.00 17.59
C PRO A 122 1.31 -7.68 19.07
N ASP A 123 2.11 -6.82 19.70
CA ASP A 123 1.87 -6.32 21.07
C ASP A 123 0.89 -5.14 21.13
N GLY A 124 0.49 -4.59 19.96
CA GLY A 124 -0.43 -3.46 19.85
C GLY A 124 0.16 -2.11 20.28
N ARG A 125 1.48 -2.04 20.58
CA ARG A 125 2.13 -0.85 21.15
C ARG A 125 3.03 -0.09 20.20
N THR A 126 3.30 -0.67 19.05
CA THR A 126 4.15 -0.08 18.01
C THR A 126 3.45 -0.15 16.67
N LEU A 127 3.51 0.94 15.92
CA LEU A 127 3.15 1.00 14.51
C LEU A 127 4.42 1.00 13.68
N VAL A 128 4.38 0.39 12.50
CA VAL A 128 5.37 0.57 11.44
C VAL A 128 4.68 1.15 10.21
N TYR A 129 5.35 2.02 9.49
CA TYR A 129 4.87 2.61 8.25
C TYR A 129 6.03 3.05 7.37
N ALA A 130 5.76 3.20 6.07
CA ALA A 130 6.70 3.80 5.13
C ALA A 130 6.45 5.30 5.04
N SER A 131 7.51 6.12 4.96
CA SER A 131 7.45 7.58 4.79
C SER A 131 8.49 8.04 3.79
N GLU A 132 8.12 8.99 2.93
CA GLU A 132 9.01 9.56 1.89
C GLU A 132 9.74 10.81 2.37
N ARG A 133 9.94 10.96 3.67
CA ARG A 133 10.68 12.10 4.24
C ARG A 133 12.14 12.12 3.75
N GLY A 134 12.59 13.27 3.30
CA GLY A 134 13.92 13.43 2.74
C GLY A 134 14.08 12.92 1.30
N GLY A 135 12.97 12.70 0.59
CA GLY A 135 12.95 12.35 -0.83
C GLY A 135 13.21 10.87 -1.14
N LEU A 136 13.22 10.03 -0.11
CA LEU A 136 13.37 8.57 -0.26
C LEU A 136 12.45 7.86 0.73
N TRP A 137 11.71 6.87 0.23
CA TRP A 137 10.88 6.01 1.07
C TRP A 137 11.72 5.22 2.08
N GLN A 138 11.39 5.37 3.34
CA GLN A 138 12.05 4.67 4.45
C GLN A 138 11.03 4.19 5.46
N LEU A 139 11.40 3.20 6.27
CA LEU A 139 10.54 2.66 7.31
C LEU A 139 10.73 3.41 8.63
N TYR A 140 9.62 3.75 9.24
CA TYR A 140 9.53 4.38 10.55
C TYR A 140 8.69 3.55 11.49
N THR A 141 8.97 3.67 12.77
CA THR A 141 8.14 3.10 13.84
C THR A 141 7.69 4.20 14.78
N SER A 142 6.46 4.09 15.28
CA SER A 142 5.93 4.95 16.35
C SER A 142 5.48 4.07 17.51
N THR A 143 6.04 4.27 18.70
CA THR A 143 5.85 3.40 19.87
C THR A 143 5.27 4.18 21.04
N ILE A 144 4.32 3.58 21.76
CA ILE A 144 3.79 4.11 23.02
C ILE A 144 4.87 4.00 24.10
N VAL A 145 5.34 5.15 24.64
CA VAL A 145 6.46 5.20 25.59
C VAL A 145 6.05 4.69 26.98
N ARG A 146 4.94 5.16 27.50
CA ARG A 146 4.50 4.85 28.87
C ARG A 146 3.94 3.44 28.97
N LYS A 147 4.44 2.66 29.91
CA LYS A 147 4.07 1.23 30.08
C LYS A 147 2.63 1.00 30.52
N ASP A 148 2.06 1.95 31.25
CA ASP A 148 0.69 1.93 31.74
C ASP A 148 -0.34 2.27 30.66
N GLU A 149 0.06 2.96 29.57
CA GLU A 149 -0.77 3.28 28.42
C GLU A 149 -0.79 2.09 27.45
N LYS A 150 -1.98 1.65 27.06
CA LYS A 150 -2.17 0.46 26.21
C LYS A 150 -2.66 0.77 24.80
N LEU A 151 -3.30 1.93 24.62
CA LEU A 151 -3.97 2.33 23.38
C LEU A 151 -3.32 3.59 22.84
N PHE A 152 -3.16 3.66 21.53
CA PHE A 152 -2.62 4.83 20.85
C PHE A 152 -3.51 6.06 21.01
N THR A 153 -4.84 5.87 20.96
CA THR A 153 -5.81 6.94 21.10
C THR A 153 -5.69 7.71 22.41
N TYR A 154 -5.18 7.10 23.45
CA TYR A 154 -4.97 7.67 24.78
C TYR A 154 -3.49 7.86 25.15
N ALA A 155 -2.57 7.45 24.31
CA ALA A 155 -1.14 7.60 24.57
C ALA A 155 -0.76 9.07 24.70
N THR A 156 -0.07 9.44 25.77
CA THR A 156 0.36 10.81 26.02
C THR A 156 1.71 11.13 25.39
N GLU A 157 2.53 10.10 25.19
CA GLU A 157 3.88 10.22 24.63
C GLU A 157 4.13 9.08 23.63
N LEU A 158 4.52 9.46 22.41
CA LEU A 158 4.95 8.56 21.35
C LEU A 158 6.41 8.80 21.01
N LYS A 159 7.15 7.72 20.74
CA LYS A 159 8.51 7.77 20.25
C LYS A 159 8.52 7.31 18.80
N GLU A 160 8.91 8.20 17.90
CA GLU A 160 9.12 7.86 16.50
C GLU A 160 10.60 7.58 16.26
N GLU A 161 10.90 6.53 15.50
CA GLU A 161 12.26 6.16 15.11
C GLU A 161 12.30 5.68 13.67
N ARG A 162 13.32 6.09 12.91
CA ARG A 162 13.63 5.51 11.61
C ARG A 162 14.20 4.10 11.83
N LEU A 163 13.57 3.11 11.19
CA LEU A 163 13.93 1.70 11.39
C LEU A 163 15.16 1.28 10.61
N ILE A 164 15.28 1.73 9.36
CA ILE A 164 16.36 1.40 8.43
C ILE A 164 17.04 2.69 7.98
N ASN A 165 18.38 2.67 7.92
CA ASN A 165 19.16 3.74 7.34
C ASN A 165 19.88 3.18 6.09
N SER A 166 19.27 3.37 4.93
CA SER A 166 19.71 2.84 3.63
C SER A 166 19.54 3.90 2.55
N ASP A 167 20.33 3.81 1.49
CA ASP A 167 20.17 4.61 0.27
C ASP A 167 19.17 3.98 -0.70
N ALA A 168 18.60 2.82 -0.35
CA ALA A 168 17.55 2.15 -1.11
C ALA A 168 16.17 2.51 -0.55
N ALA A 169 15.19 2.66 -1.43
CA ALA A 169 13.80 2.88 -1.05
C ALA A 169 13.19 1.64 -0.38
N SER A 170 12.42 1.83 0.69
CA SER A 170 11.79 0.76 1.47
C SER A 170 10.29 0.99 1.60
N PHE A 171 9.50 -0.03 1.22
CA PHE A 171 8.03 0.03 1.13
C PHE A 171 7.36 -1.14 1.85
N GLN A 172 6.05 -1.05 2.07
CA GLN A 172 5.16 -2.12 2.53
C GLN A 172 5.69 -2.92 3.72
N PRO A 173 6.01 -2.28 4.86
CA PRO A 173 6.44 -3.04 6.02
C PRO A 173 5.30 -3.89 6.60
N GLN A 174 5.60 -5.13 6.97
CA GLN A 174 4.69 -6.04 7.67
C GLN A 174 5.42 -6.74 8.82
N TYR A 175 4.87 -6.69 10.02
CA TYR A 175 5.38 -7.44 11.15
C TYR A 175 5.22 -8.95 10.95
N SER A 176 6.22 -9.72 11.35
CA SER A 176 6.03 -11.14 11.58
C SER A 176 5.04 -11.36 12.73
N PRO A 177 4.19 -12.41 12.69
CA PRO A 177 3.23 -12.69 13.76
C PRO A 177 3.83 -12.83 15.17
N ASP A 178 5.11 -13.21 15.28
CA ASP A 178 5.84 -13.27 16.55
C ASP A 178 6.49 -11.93 16.96
N GLY A 179 6.36 -10.89 16.15
CA GLY A 179 6.83 -9.53 16.41
C GLY A 179 8.34 -9.33 16.42
N LYS A 180 9.12 -10.32 15.94
CA LYS A 180 10.58 -10.24 15.99
C LYS A 180 11.20 -9.65 14.73
N GLU A 181 10.47 -9.67 13.64
CA GLU A 181 10.95 -9.30 12.32
C GLU A 181 9.94 -8.46 11.56
N ILE A 182 10.39 -7.72 10.56
CA ILE A 182 9.56 -7.00 9.61
C ILE A 182 10.01 -7.39 8.20
N ALA A 183 9.07 -7.84 7.38
CA ALA A 183 9.27 -7.98 5.93
C ALA A 183 8.92 -6.65 5.25
N PHE A 184 9.63 -6.31 4.18
CA PHE A 184 9.41 -5.10 3.41
C PHE A 184 9.93 -5.25 1.97
N LEU A 185 9.54 -4.35 1.10
CA LEU A 185 10.08 -4.25 -0.26
C LEU A 185 11.22 -3.25 -0.30
N GLU A 186 12.36 -3.67 -0.83
CA GLU A 186 13.46 -2.78 -1.19
C GLU A 186 13.42 -2.52 -2.70
N ASN A 187 13.53 -1.26 -3.10
CA ASN A 187 13.48 -0.84 -4.51
C ASN A 187 12.28 -1.45 -5.27
N ARG A 188 11.09 -1.47 -4.65
CA ARG A 188 9.79 -1.92 -5.15
C ARG A 188 9.59 -3.41 -5.37
N SER A 189 10.63 -4.22 -5.55
CA SER A 189 10.47 -5.62 -6.00
C SER A 189 11.22 -6.65 -5.18
N THR A 190 12.29 -6.28 -4.46
CA THR A 190 13.07 -7.20 -3.64
C THR A 190 12.43 -7.37 -2.27
N ILE A 191 12.03 -8.57 -1.90
CA ILE A 191 11.51 -8.85 -0.55
C ILE A 191 12.70 -9.01 0.41
N ARG A 192 12.73 -8.15 1.42
CA ARG A 192 13.73 -8.14 2.50
C ARG A 192 13.07 -8.40 3.84
N VAL A 193 13.85 -8.92 4.77
CA VAL A 193 13.42 -9.06 6.17
C VAL A 193 14.48 -8.49 7.08
N ILE A 194 14.07 -7.62 8.01
CA ILE A 194 14.90 -7.07 9.07
C ILE A 194 14.59 -7.76 10.40
N ASN A 195 15.62 -8.19 11.12
CA ASN A 195 15.50 -8.63 12.51
C ASN A 195 15.53 -7.41 13.43
N LEU A 196 14.46 -7.22 14.23
CA LEU A 196 14.31 -6.01 15.04
C LEU A 196 15.33 -5.89 16.18
N LYS A 197 15.85 -7.02 16.65
CA LYS A 197 16.85 -7.05 17.74
C LYS A 197 18.27 -6.82 17.25
N THR A 198 18.68 -7.54 16.19
CA THR A 198 20.06 -7.47 15.66
C THR A 198 20.23 -6.37 14.62
N LYS A 199 19.12 -5.91 14.01
CA LYS A 199 19.07 -5.00 12.88
C LYS A 199 19.66 -5.57 11.58
N ASP A 200 19.92 -6.87 11.54
CA ASP A 200 20.39 -7.54 10.33
C ASP A 200 19.26 -7.59 9.30
N VAL A 201 19.61 -7.28 8.06
CA VAL A 201 18.69 -7.32 6.91
C VAL A 201 19.13 -8.43 5.96
N ARG A 202 18.19 -9.27 5.53
CA ARG A 202 18.43 -10.35 4.57
C ARG A 202 17.46 -10.29 3.40
N THR A 203 17.86 -10.82 2.25
CA THR A 203 17.00 -11.01 1.09
C THR A 203 16.24 -12.32 1.22
N VAL A 204 14.92 -12.27 0.97
CA VAL A 204 14.04 -13.44 0.92
C VAL A 204 13.70 -13.78 -0.53
N MET A 205 13.41 -12.77 -1.36
CA MET A 205 13.22 -12.94 -2.79
C MET A 205 13.89 -11.79 -3.56
N ASP A 206 14.68 -12.14 -4.56
CA ASP A 206 15.36 -11.20 -5.45
C ASP A 206 14.33 -10.49 -6.35
N GLY A 207 14.48 -9.18 -6.52
CA GLY A 207 13.57 -8.35 -7.32
C GLY A 207 13.48 -8.72 -8.80
N LYS A 208 14.44 -9.48 -9.34
CA LYS A 208 14.38 -9.98 -10.72
C LYS A 208 13.20 -10.93 -11.01
N TYR A 209 12.57 -11.46 -9.95
CA TYR A 209 11.38 -12.34 -10.05
C TYR A 209 10.07 -11.59 -9.97
N GLN A 210 10.13 -10.25 -9.86
CA GLN A 210 8.98 -9.37 -9.75
C GLN A 210 9.06 -8.22 -10.75
N TYR A 211 7.91 -7.59 -11.00
CA TYR A 211 7.82 -6.37 -11.77
C TYR A 211 6.84 -5.42 -11.08
N SER A 212 7.24 -4.17 -10.88
CA SER A 212 6.45 -3.17 -10.18
C SER A 212 6.29 -1.90 -11.00
N TYR A 213 5.07 -1.42 -11.13
CA TYR A 213 4.74 -0.09 -11.68
C TYR A 213 4.65 0.98 -10.61
N SER A 214 4.20 0.60 -9.42
CA SER A 214 3.85 1.51 -8.35
C SER A 214 4.71 1.25 -7.12
N ASP A 215 4.77 2.23 -6.25
CA ASP A 215 5.42 2.08 -4.96
C ASP A 215 4.47 1.29 -4.05
N GLY A 216 4.83 0.04 -3.71
CA GLY A 216 4.03 -0.78 -2.84
C GLY A 216 2.87 -1.52 -3.51
N ASP A 217 3.09 -2.14 -4.66
CA ASP A 217 2.11 -2.92 -5.41
C ASP A 217 2.41 -4.43 -5.49
N GLN A 218 3.32 -4.92 -4.66
CA GLN A 218 3.64 -6.34 -4.59
C GLN A 218 2.91 -6.99 -3.41
N TRP A 219 2.32 -8.16 -3.65
CA TRP A 219 1.66 -8.92 -2.60
C TRP A 219 2.62 -9.90 -1.94
N PHE A 220 2.69 -9.86 -0.60
CA PHE A 220 3.30 -10.88 0.22
C PHE A 220 2.63 -10.95 1.59
N GLN A 221 2.71 -12.10 2.25
CA GLN A 221 2.11 -12.31 3.57
C GLN A 221 2.91 -13.33 4.39
N TRP A 222 3.16 -13.00 5.66
CA TRP A 222 3.77 -13.91 6.61
C TRP A 222 2.87 -15.10 6.95
N SER A 223 3.47 -16.27 7.12
CA SER A 223 2.79 -17.43 7.70
C SER A 223 2.52 -17.25 9.19
N PRO A 224 1.50 -17.93 9.76
CA PRO A 224 1.15 -17.82 11.18
C PRO A 224 2.29 -18.23 12.14
N ASP A 225 3.23 -19.08 11.72
CA ASP A 225 4.39 -19.51 12.49
C ASP A 225 5.64 -18.62 12.29
N SER A 226 5.52 -17.53 11.53
CA SER A 226 6.59 -16.55 11.24
C SER A 226 7.81 -17.14 10.51
N LYS A 227 7.67 -18.29 9.83
CA LYS A 227 8.79 -18.95 9.16
C LYS A 227 8.73 -18.91 7.64
N TRP A 228 7.58 -18.60 7.09
CA TRP A 228 7.33 -18.62 5.66
C TRP A 228 6.67 -17.33 5.20
N ILE A 229 6.81 -17.05 3.92
CA ILE A 229 6.13 -15.95 3.24
C ILE A 229 5.50 -16.50 1.96
N LEU A 230 4.21 -16.19 1.74
CA LEU A 230 3.57 -16.27 0.42
C LEU A 230 3.83 -14.98 -0.33
N SER A 231 4.11 -15.06 -1.61
CA SER A 231 4.28 -13.87 -2.45
C SER A 231 3.78 -14.12 -3.86
N ASP A 232 3.35 -13.06 -4.53
CA ASP A 232 3.21 -13.05 -5.97
C ASP A 232 4.58 -13.25 -6.63
N TYR A 233 4.61 -13.88 -7.79
CA TYR A 233 5.82 -14.25 -8.51
C TYR A 233 5.58 -14.23 -10.02
N ILE A 234 6.40 -13.53 -10.77
CA ILE A 234 6.28 -13.42 -12.22
C ILE A 234 7.35 -14.30 -12.93
N GLY A 235 8.44 -14.61 -12.24
CA GLY A 235 9.58 -15.33 -12.80
C GLY A 235 10.53 -14.44 -13.59
N VAL A 236 11.60 -15.03 -14.08
CA VAL A 236 12.60 -14.30 -14.86
C VAL A 236 12.09 -14.05 -16.27
N GLY A 237 12.03 -12.78 -16.68
CA GLY A 237 11.54 -12.37 -18.00
C GLY A 237 10.02 -12.44 -18.16
N GLY A 238 9.29 -12.77 -17.09
CA GLY A 238 7.83 -12.65 -17.05
C GLY A 238 7.39 -11.20 -16.98
N TRP A 239 6.16 -10.94 -17.39
CA TRP A 239 5.63 -9.57 -17.37
C TRP A 239 4.27 -9.46 -16.67
N ASN A 240 3.38 -10.41 -16.83
CA ASN A 240 1.98 -10.22 -16.41
C ASN A 240 1.32 -11.45 -15.78
N ASN A 241 1.69 -12.66 -16.13
CA ASN A 241 1.09 -13.84 -15.52
C ASN A 241 1.80 -14.14 -14.22
N LYS A 242 1.11 -13.90 -13.12
CA LYS A 242 1.61 -14.16 -11.78
C LYS A 242 1.31 -15.58 -11.37
N ASP A 243 2.23 -16.17 -10.63
CA ASP A 243 2.03 -17.36 -9.80
C ASP A 243 2.18 -16.99 -8.32
N VAL A 244 1.82 -17.91 -7.44
CA VAL A 244 2.04 -17.81 -6.01
C VAL A 244 3.24 -18.65 -5.62
N VAL A 245 4.22 -18.05 -4.90
CA VAL A 245 5.38 -18.76 -4.38
C VAL A 245 5.37 -18.85 -2.86
N LEU A 246 5.92 -19.96 -2.36
CA LEU A 246 6.26 -20.18 -0.96
C LEU A 246 7.76 -19.93 -0.77
N LEU A 247 8.09 -19.03 0.15
CA LEU A 247 9.43 -18.60 0.47
C LEU A 247 9.76 -18.94 1.92
N ASN A 248 10.97 -19.44 2.18
CA ASN A 248 11.45 -19.52 3.55
C ASN A 248 11.87 -18.13 4.03
N ALA A 249 11.30 -17.67 5.14
CA ALA A 249 11.54 -16.32 5.67
C ALA A 249 12.98 -16.09 6.13
N ASP A 250 13.78 -17.15 6.34
CA ASP A 250 15.21 -17.01 6.64
C ASP A 250 16.08 -16.69 5.40
N GLY A 251 15.45 -16.64 4.21
CA GLY A 251 16.11 -16.37 2.92
C GLY A 251 16.94 -17.52 2.39
N LYS A 252 16.81 -18.73 2.96
CA LYS A 252 17.54 -19.92 2.56
C LYS A 252 16.61 -20.95 1.94
N GLY A 253 17.17 -21.80 1.10
CA GLY A 253 16.44 -22.86 0.40
C GLY A 253 15.85 -22.39 -0.93
N GLU A 254 15.15 -23.31 -1.58
CA GLU A 254 14.53 -23.06 -2.88
C GLU A 254 13.16 -22.42 -2.71
N MET A 255 12.82 -21.50 -3.60
CA MET A 255 11.46 -20.99 -3.76
C MET A 255 10.59 -22.09 -4.37
N VAL A 256 9.40 -22.31 -3.82
CA VAL A 256 8.45 -23.27 -4.37
C VAL A 256 7.33 -22.52 -5.05
N ASN A 257 7.24 -22.62 -6.40
CA ASN A 257 6.07 -22.14 -7.11
C ASN A 257 4.88 -23.06 -6.76
N LEU A 258 3.85 -22.51 -6.12
CA LEU A 258 2.72 -23.29 -5.63
C LEU A 258 1.67 -23.53 -6.70
N THR A 259 1.43 -22.56 -7.58
CA THR A 259 0.33 -22.61 -8.55
C THR A 259 0.76 -23.12 -9.92
N GLU A 260 2.00 -22.85 -10.35
CA GLU A 260 2.61 -23.35 -11.60
C GLU A 260 1.62 -23.28 -12.77
N SER A 261 0.98 -22.13 -12.96
CA SER A 261 -0.14 -21.99 -13.89
C SER A 261 0.19 -21.02 -15.03
N GLY A 262 -0.54 -21.11 -16.13
CA GLY A 262 -0.50 -20.11 -17.20
C GLY A 262 -1.53 -18.99 -17.02
N TYR A 263 -2.10 -18.88 -15.84
CA TYR A 263 -3.13 -17.90 -15.46
C TYR A 263 -2.53 -16.81 -14.58
N ASN A 264 -3.33 -15.77 -14.28
CA ASN A 264 -2.91 -14.73 -13.37
C ASN A 264 -3.36 -15.11 -11.95
N ASP A 265 -2.46 -15.74 -11.20
CA ASP A 265 -2.68 -16.19 -9.82
C ASP A 265 -2.00 -15.23 -8.84
N GLY A 266 -2.75 -14.66 -7.89
CA GLY A 266 -2.15 -13.70 -6.95
C GLY A 266 -2.97 -13.46 -5.69
N ASN A 267 -2.51 -12.52 -4.87
CA ASN A 267 -3.16 -12.11 -3.62
C ASN A 267 -3.38 -13.29 -2.65
N ALA A 268 -2.41 -14.20 -2.55
CA ALA A 268 -2.54 -15.39 -1.73
C ALA A 268 -2.58 -15.06 -0.24
N LYS A 269 -3.50 -15.69 0.49
CA LYS A 269 -3.67 -15.53 1.94
C LYS A 269 -3.63 -16.88 2.64
N TRP A 270 -2.90 -16.92 3.77
CA TRP A 270 -2.94 -18.08 4.66
C TRP A 270 -4.30 -18.22 5.32
N VAL A 271 -4.82 -19.42 5.33
CA VAL A 271 -6.09 -19.76 5.98
C VAL A 271 -5.97 -21.05 6.80
N LEU A 272 -6.95 -21.32 7.65
CA LEU A 272 -7.02 -22.51 8.48
C LEU A 272 -5.74 -22.76 9.31
N GLY A 273 -5.20 -21.67 9.89
CA GLY A 273 -3.98 -21.75 10.71
C GLY A 273 -2.71 -22.10 9.94
N GLY A 274 -2.69 -21.86 8.62
CA GLY A 274 -1.57 -22.17 7.73
C GLY A 274 -1.64 -23.54 7.06
N LYS A 275 -2.72 -24.30 7.25
CA LYS A 275 -2.93 -25.60 6.59
C LYS A 275 -3.38 -25.48 5.16
N ALA A 276 -3.79 -24.26 4.73
CA ALA A 276 -4.20 -23.95 3.37
C ALA A 276 -3.89 -22.49 3.03
N MET A 277 -3.95 -22.18 1.74
CA MET A 277 -4.01 -20.80 1.23
C MET A 277 -5.23 -20.62 0.34
N ILE A 278 -5.77 -19.41 0.31
CA ILE A 278 -6.66 -18.94 -0.76
C ILE A 278 -5.91 -17.98 -1.66
N TRP A 279 -6.30 -17.91 -2.94
CA TRP A 279 -5.76 -16.93 -3.88
C TRP A 279 -6.79 -16.58 -4.95
N THR A 280 -6.58 -15.50 -5.67
CA THR A 280 -7.39 -15.11 -6.83
C THR A 280 -6.77 -15.63 -8.12
N SER A 281 -7.60 -16.05 -9.08
CA SER A 281 -7.18 -16.56 -10.38
C SER A 281 -8.22 -16.27 -11.46
N ASP A 282 -7.76 -15.91 -12.66
CA ASP A 282 -8.59 -15.68 -13.84
C ASP A 282 -8.83 -16.96 -14.69
N ARG A 283 -8.51 -18.16 -14.13
CA ARG A 283 -8.51 -19.43 -14.88
C ARG A 283 -9.88 -19.91 -15.34
N ALA A 284 -10.97 -19.50 -14.69
CA ALA A 284 -12.32 -19.91 -15.03
C ALA A 284 -13.18 -18.75 -15.57
N GLY A 285 -12.78 -17.52 -15.37
CA GLY A 285 -13.48 -16.33 -15.80
C GLY A 285 -13.15 -15.87 -17.22
N TYR A 286 -13.78 -14.79 -17.64
CA TYR A 286 -13.40 -14.10 -18.87
C TYR A 286 -11.98 -13.57 -18.77
N ARG A 287 -11.18 -13.77 -19.81
CA ARG A 287 -9.82 -13.25 -19.91
C ARG A 287 -9.70 -12.29 -21.07
N SER A 288 -9.29 -11.07 -20.78
CA SER A 288 -8.90 -10.12 -21.81
C SER A 288 -7.40 -10.22 -22.14
N HIS A 289 -6.94 -9.42 -23.10
CA HIS A 289 -5.52 -9.33 -23.44
C HIS A 289 -4.68 -8.96 -22.19
N GLY A 290 -3.68 -9.76 -21.87
CA GLY A 290 -2.80 -9.55 -20.72
C GLY A 290 -3.51 -9.59 -19.36
N SER A 291 -4.67 -10.25 -19.27
CA SER A 291 -5.53 -10.33 -18.07
C SER A 291 -6.06 -8.98 -17.55
N TRP A 292 -5.93 -7.91 -18.31
CA TRP A 292 -6.54 -6.63 -17.95
C TRP A 292 -8.05 -6.68 -18.11
N GLY A 293 -8.76 -6.42 -16.97
CA GLY A 293 -10.22 -6.54 -16.93
C GLY A 293 -10.71 -7.99 -17.00
N ALA A 294 -9.86 -8.94 -16.62
CA ALA A 294 -10.27 -10.33 -16.45
C ALA A 294 -11.25 -10.47 -15.29
N GLU A 295 -12.08 -11.51 -15.34
CA GLU A 295 -12.93 -11.92 -14.24
C GLU A 295 -12.22 -13.00 -13.43
N ASP A 296 -12.15 -12.79 -12.13
CA ASP A 296 -11.43 -13.63 -11.19
C ASP A 296 -12.35 -14.52 -10.37
N ASP A 297 -11.75 -15.55 -9.83
CA ASP A 297 -12.32 -16.46 -8.86
C ASP A 297 -11.41 -16.62 -7.65
N THR A 298 -11.99 -16.98 -6.52
CA THR A 298 -11.19 -17.42 -5.36
C THR A 298 -11.07 -18.94 -5.35
N TYR A 299 -9.83 -19.41 -5.23
CA TYR A 299 -9.47 -20.81 -5.06
C TYR A 299 -8.87 -21.04 -3.68
N ILE A 300 -8.94 -22.30 -3.21
CA ILE A 300 -8.22 -22.76 -2.01
C ILE A 300 -7.34 -23.95 -2.39
N MET A 301 -6.09 -23.98 -1.86
CA MET A 301 -5.16 -25.10 -1.95
C MET A 301 -4.82 -25.55 -0.53
N PHE A 302 -4.92 -26.86 -0.28
CA PHE A 302 -4.60 -27.44 1.02
C PHE A 302 -3.20 -28.05 1.03
N PHE A 303 -2.41 -27.68 2.03
CA PHE A 303 -1.09 -28.21 2.32
C PHE A 303 -1.14 -29.45 3.24
N ASP A 304 -2.30 -29.72 3.81
CA ASP A 304 -2.57 -30.78 4.77
C ASP A 304 -3.75 -31.61 4.28
N ALA A 305 -3.56 -32.93 4.14
CA ALA A 305 -4.59 -33.82 3.61
C ALA A 305 -5.80 -33.93 4.54
N GLU A 306 -5.55 -33.98 5.86
CA GLU A 306 -6.65 -34.06 6.85
C GLU A 306 -7.52 -32.79 6.82
N ALA A 307 -6.90 -31.61 6.65
CA ALA A 307 -7.63 -30.37 6.48
C ALA A 307 -8.48 -30.36 5.22
N TYR A 308 -7.98 -30.94 4.13
CA TYR A 308 -8.74 -31.11 2.87
C TYR A 308 -9.95 -32.03 3.07
N ASP A 309 -9.74 -33.20 3.68
CA ASP A 309 -10.83 -34.16 3.93
C ASP A 309 -11.92 -33.54 4.81
N ARG A 310 -11.54 -32.82 5.87
CA ARG A 310 -12.49 -32.08 6.72
C ARG A 310 -13.25 -30.98 5.97
N PHE A 311 -12.57 -30.31 5.05
CA PHE A 311 -13.20 -29.26 4.24
C PHE A 311 -14.27 -29.85 3.31
N LEU A 312 -14.06 -31.03 2.77
CA LEU A 312 -15.01 -31.71 1.88
C LEU A 312 -16.22 -32.31 2.61
N MET A 313 -16.17 -32.49 3.93
CA MET A 313 -17.30 -33.00 4.72
C MET A 313 -18.54 -32.14 4.52
N ASN A 314 -19.70 -32.79 4.36
CA ASN A 314 -20.97 -32.12 4.36
C ASN A 314 -21.37 -31.60 5.76
N LYS A 315 -22.51 -30.93 5.88
CA LYS A 315 -22.99 -30.32 7.12
C LYS A 315 -23.20 -31.34 8.25
N GLU A 316 -23.72 -32.51 7.92
CA GLU A 316 -24.01 -33.60 8.88
C GLU A 316 -22.70 -34.22 9.38
N GLU A 317 -21.79 -34.57 8.47
CA GLU A 317 -20.46 -35.11 8.82
C GLU A 317 -19.66 -34.13 9.69
N THR A 318 -19.71 -32.83 9.37
CA THR A 318 -19.07 -31.77 10.15
C THR A 318 -19.63 -31.70 11.58
N ALA A 319 -20.97 -31.76 11.71
CA ALA A 319 -21.63 -31.72 13.01
C ALA A 319 -21.26 -32.94 13.89
N LEU A 320 -21.26 -34.13 13.29
CA LEU A 320 -20.86 -35.37 13.99
C LEU A 320 -19.39 -35.33 14.44
N LEU A 321 -18.49 -34.77 13.63
CA LEU A 321 -17.10 -34.61 14.00
C LEU A 321 -16.94 -33.62 15.17
N GLU A 322 -17.62 -32.47 15.11
CA GLU A 322 -17.60 -31.47 16.18
C GLU A 322 -18.14 -32.02 17.52
N GLU A 323 -19.19 -32.85 17.47
CA GLU A 323 -19.73 -33.53 18.66
C GLU A 323 -18.71 -34.51 19.26
N ALA A 324 -18.03 -35.30 18.41
CA ALA A 324 -16.99 -36.22 18.84
C ALA A 324 -15.80 -35.49 19.50
N GLU A 325 -15.33 -34.40 18.87
CA GLU A 325 -14.24 -33.58 19.40
C GLU A 325 -14.62 -32.90 20.75
N LYS A 326 -15.85 -32.42 20.90
CA LYS A 326 -16.35 -31.89 22.17
C LYS A 326 -16.37 -32.93 23.27
N ALA A 327 -16.85 -34.13 22.94
CA ALA A 327 -16.87 -35.25 23.90
C ALA A 327 -15.46 -35.67 24.34
N GLU A 328 -14.47 -35.63 23.44
CA GLU A 328 -13.08 -35.91 23.77
C GLU A 328 -12.46 -34.83 24.65
N LYS A 329 -12.68 -33.55 24.35
CA LYS A 329 -12.21 -32.40 25.15
C LYS A 329 -12.81 -32.42 26.58
N GLU A 330 -14.08 -32.77 26.73
CA GLU A 330 -14.70 -32.92 28.04
C GLU A 330 -14.14 -34.08 28.83
N LYS A 331 -13.78 -35.20 28.18
CA LYS A 331 -13.09 -36.33 28.81
C LYS A 331 -11.65 -35.97 29.24
N ALA A 332 -10.94 -35.21 28.41
CA ALA A 332 -9.59 -34.73 28.71
C ALA A 332 -9.61 -33.71 29.88
N GLY A 333 -10.51 -32.72 29.85
CA GLY A 333 -10.66 -31.72 30.92
C GLY A 333 -11.00 -32.33 32.28
N LYS A 334 -11.80 -33.42 32.30
CA LYS A 334 -12.07 -34.16 33.53
C LYS A 334 -10.86 -34.95 34.07
N LYS A 335 -9.88 -35.29 33.22
CA LYS A 335 -8.60 -35.87 33.66
C LYS A 335 -7.68 -34.83 34.26
N ASP A 336 -7.56 -33.66 33.65
CA ASP A 336 -6.71 -32.58 34.14
C ASP A 336 -7.20 -31.98 35.48
N GLU A 337 -8.51 -31.89 35.71
CA GLU A 337 -9.05 -31.47 37.01
C GLU A 337 -8.74 -32.46 38.17
N LYS A 338 -8.57 -33.75 37.86
CA LYS A 338 -8.14 -34.75 38.87
C LYS A 338 -6.67 -34.66 39.21
N ASP A 339 -5.83 -34.25 38.24
CA ASP A 339 -4.37 -34.09 38.43
C ASP A 339 -4.00 -32.70 38.97
N ALA A 340 -4.79 -31.64 38.67
CA ALA A 340 -4.58 -30.27 39.14
C ALA A 340 -4.86 -30.09 40.66
N LYS A 341 -5.66 -30.96 41.28
CA LYS A 341 -5.87 -30.95 42.75
C LYS A 341 -4.64 -31.38 43.57
N LYS A 342 -3.55 -31.80 42.91
CA LYS A 342 -2.30 -32.20 43.57
C LYS A 342 -1.16 -31.18 43.48
N LYS A 343 -1.30 -30.07 42.75
CA LYS A 343 -0.25 -29.03 42.67
C LYS A 343 -0.87 -27.64 42.78
N LYS A 344 -1.10 -27.14 43.98
CA LYS A 344 -1.22 -25.72 44.27
C LYS A 344 0.18 -25.16 44.55
N GLY A 345 0.66 -24.32 43.70
CA GLY A 345 1.89 -23.54 43.87
C GLY A 345 2.13 -22.66 42.69
N ASP A 346 1.95 -21.37 42.89
CA ASP A 346 2.37 -20.19 42.11
C ASP A 346 2.89 -20.39 40.70
N ALA A 347 2.22 -19.75 39.72
CA ALA A 347 2.81 -18.82 38.77
C ALA A 347 1.79 -18.40 37.73
N ASP A 348 1.30 -17.20 37.86
CA ASP A 348 0.78 -16.38 36.78
C ASP A 348 1.96 -16.14 35.80
N LYS A 349 1.95 -16.81 34.68
CA LYS A 349 2.77 -16.50 33.50
C LYS A 349 1.91 -16.72 32.28
N ASP A 350 1.62 -15.64 31.60
CA ASP A 350 1.17 -15.64 30.22
C ASP A 350 1.98 -16.66 29.42
N LYS A 351 1.42 -17.85 29.21
CA LYS A 351 1.97 -18.81 28.26
C LYS A 351 1.56 -18.33 26.86
N GLU A 352 2.46 -17.60 26.22
CA GLU A 352 2.42 -17.48 24.75
C GLU A 352 2.12 -18.89 24.18
N LYS A 353 0.99 -19.05 23.52
CA LYS A 353 0.70 -20.27 22.77
C LYS A 353 1.77 -20.37 21.69
N LYS A 354 2.76 -21.22 21.87
CA LYS A 354 3.71 -21.56 20.82
C LYS A 354 2.93 -22.07 19.61
N VAL A 355 2.96 -21.31 18.53
CA VAL A 355 2.43 -21.77 17.25
C VAL A 355 3.34 -22.91 16.79
N GLU A 356 2.74 -24.08 16.49
CA GLU A 356 3.50 -25.21 15.98
C GLU A 356 4.05 -24.90 14.59
N PRO A 357 5.27 -25.37 14.25
CA PRO A 357 5.82 -25.20 12.92
C PRO A 357 4.92 -25.82 11.86
N LEU A 358 4.64 -25.06 10.80
CA LEU A 358 3.85 -25.54 9.68
C LEU A 358 4.55 -26.69 8.97
N LYS A 359 3.76 -27.65 8.49
CA LYS A 359 4.21 -28.78 7.67
C LYS A 359 3.42 -28.77 6.37
N PHE A 360 4.12 -28.96 5.26
CA PHE A 360 3.52 -28.92 3.95
C PHE A 360 3.69 -30.26 3.22
N ASP A 361 2.58 -30.86 2.81
CA ASP A 361 2.55 -31.89 1.79
C ASP A 361 2.38 -31.22 0.42
N LEU A 362 3.48 -30.91 -0.24
CA LEU A 362 3.49 -30.19 -1.51
C LEU A 362 3.41 -31.14 -2.74
N ALA A 363 3.73 -32.43 -2.55
CA ALA A 363 3.81 -33.38 -3.68
C ALA A 363 2.45 -33.55 -4.39
N ASN A 364 1.35 -33.56 -3.62
CA ASN A 364 0.01 -33.78 -4.16
C ASN A 364 -0.88 -32.53 -4.02
N ARG A 365 -0.29 -31.33 -3.97
CA ARG A 365 -1.02 -30.10 -3.74
C ARG A 365 -2.09 -29.78 -4.80
N PHE A 366 -1.83 -30.14 -6.05
CA PHE A 366 -2.76 -29.88 -7.15
C PHE A 366 -4.05 -30.70 -7.09
N ASP A 367 -4.02 -31.86 -6.43
CA ASP A 367 -5.22 -32.68 -6.20
C ASP A 367 -6.12 -32.12 -5.09
N ARG A 368 -5.62 -31.12 -4.36
CA ARG A 368 -6.31 -30.49 -3.23
C ARG A 368 -6.61 -29.01 -3.47
N ILE A 369 -7.05 -28.69 -4.70
CA ILE A 369 -7.51 -27.37 -5.10
C ILE A 369 -9.01 -27.38 -5.26
N VAL A 370 -9.69 -26.37 -4.65
CA VAL A 370 -11.14 -26.19 -4.80
C VAL A 370 -11.45 -24.75 -5.17
N ARG A 371 -12.33 -24.53 -6.15
CA ARG A 371 -12.91 -23.22 -6.44
C ARG A 371 -13.94 -22.87 -5.39
N LEU A 372 -13.86 -21.69 -4.77
CA LEU A 372 -14.76 -21.25 -3.71
C LEU A 372 -15.89 -20.34 -4.20
N THR A 373 -15.67 -19.57 -5.26
CA THR A 373 -16.67 -18.69 -5.85
C THR A 373 -17.57 -19.44 -6.81
N VAL A 374 -18.86 -19.07 -6.83
CA VAL A 374 -19.85 -19.70 -7.74
C VAL A 374 -19.72 -19.12 -9.16
N ASN A 375 -19.56 -17.80 -9.26
CA ASN A 375 -19.45 -17.08 -10.53
C ASN A 375 -18.16 -16.25 -10.53
N SER A 376 -17.52 -16.19 -11.70
CA SER A 376 -16.40 -15.31 -11.93
C SER A 376 -16.86 -13.85 -12.01
N SER A 377 -16.00 -12.92 -11.59
CA SER A 377 -16.35 -11.49 -11.56
C SER A 377 -15.10 -10.62 -11.36
N HIS A 378 -15.23 -9.31 -11.55
CA HIS A 378 -14.18 -8.39 -11.15
C HIS A 378 -14.10 -8.36 -9.62
N MET A 379 -13.05 -8.91 -9.07
CA MET A 379 -12.85 -9.08 -7.63
C MET A 379 -11.80 -8.12 -7.09
N ALA A 380 -12.11 -7.45 -5.97
CA ALA A 380 -11.13 -6.59 -5.29
C ALA A 380 -10.40 -7.36 -4.18
N ASP A 381 -11.09 -8.16 -3.39
CA ASP A 381 -10.50 -8.94 -2.32
C ASP A 381 -11.42 -10.10 -1.88
N ALA A 382 -10.82 -11.13 -1.25
CA ALA A 382 -11.54 -12.25 -0.67
C ALA A 382 -10.93 -12.68 0.66
N MET A 383 -11.76 -13.22 1.55
CA MET A 383 -11.38 -13.71 2.87
C MET A 383 -12.20 -14.93 3.26
N LEU A 384 -11.55 -15.96 3.76
CA LEU A 384 -12.20 -17.15 4.32
C LEU A 384 -12.39 -16.99 5.83
N SER A 385 -13.56 -17.40 6.35
CA SER A 385 -13.78 -17.47 7.80
C SER A 385 -12.77 -18.39 8.50
N ALA A 386 -12.50 -18.15 9.77
CA ALA A 386 -11.57 -18.98 10.54
C ALA A 386 -11.95 -20.46 10.58
N LYS A 387 -13.24 -20.78 10.48
CA LYS A 387 -13.77 -22.16 10.40
C LYS A 387 -13.71 -22.77 9.00
N GLY A 388 -13.45 -21.96 7.96
CA GLY A 388 -13.46 -22.42 6.57
C GLY A 388 -14.85 -22.69 5.98
N ASP A 389 -15.92 -22.22 6.61
CA ASP A 389 -17.31 -22.46 6.22
C ASP A 389 -17.94 -21.33 5.41
N LYS A 390 -17.36 -20.13 5.44
CA LYS A 390 -17.84 -18.94 4.74
C LYS A 390 -16.75 -18.22 4.00
N LEU A 391 -17.01 -17.86 2.75
CA LEU A 391 -16.20 -16.95 1.95
C LEU A 391 -16.85 -15.57 1.94
N TYR A 392 -16.08 -14.53 2.27
CA TYR A 392 -16.42 -13.13 2.10
C TYR A 392 -15.62 -12.56 0.95
N TYR A 393 -16.26 -11.85 0.02
CA TYR A 393 -15.56 -11.29 -1.12
C TYR A 393 -16.19 -10.00 -1.64
N LEU A 394 -15.34 -9.09 -2.09
CA LEU A 394 -15.73 -7.82 -2.72
C LEU A 394 -15.69 -8.00 -4.23
N SER A 395 -16.85 -7.88 -4.87
CA SER A 395 -16.99 -8.19 -6.28
C SER A 395 -18.03 -7.35 -6.99
N VAL A 396 -17.79 -7.14 -8.30
CA VAL A 396 -18.69 -6.42 -9.21
C VAL A 396 -19.41 -7.41 -10.10
N PHE A 397 -20.73 -7.50 -9.96
CA PHE A 397 -21.59 -8.24 -10.89
C PHE A 397 -22.46 -7.32 -11.75
N GLU A 398 -22.86 -6.16 -11.24
CA GLU A 398 -23.69 -5.18 -11.95
C GLU A 398 -23.03 -3.79 -11.98
N ASP A 399 -23.18 -3.02 -10.90
CA ASP A 399 -22.74 -1.63 -10.82
C ASP A 399 -22.07 -1.35 -9.47
N GLY A 400 -20.74 -1.36 -9.47
CA GLY A 400 -19.91 -1.14 -8.28
C GLY A 400 -19.64 -2.42 -7.48
N TYR A 401 -18.69 -2.31 -6.53
CA TYR A 401 -18.32 -3.43 -5.68
C TYR A 401 -19.35 -3.62 -4.57
N ASP A 402 -19.85 -4.84 -4.45
CA ASP A 402 -20.66 -5.32 -3.34
C ASP A 402 -19.86 -6.27 -2.46
N LEU A 403 -20.17 -6.29 -1.16
CA LEU A 403 -19.64 -7.30 -0.23
C LEU A 403 -20.61 -8.49 -0.19
N TRP A 404 -20.08 -9.65 -0.56
CA TRP A 404 -20.80 -10.91 -0.61
C TRP A 404 -20.37 -11.87 0.50
N GLU A 405 -21.30 -12.67 0.99
CA GLU A 405 -21.05 -13.86 1.82
C GLU A 405 -21.52 -15.10 1.06
N HIS A 406 -20.63 -16.07 0.90
CA HIS A 406 -20.98 -17.40 0.39
C HIS A 406 -20.77 -18.45 1.50
N ASN A 407 -21.83 -19.11 1.93
CA ASN A 407 -21.79 -20.23 2.85
C ASN A 407 -21.44 -21.50 2.06
N LEU A 408 -20.22 -22.01 2.26
CA LEU A 408 -19.68 -23.14 1.51
C LEU A 408 -20.35 -24.48 1.85
N LYS A 409 -20.90 -24.63 3.07
CA LYS A 409 -21.55 -25.86 3.52
C LYS A 409 -23.03 -25.94 3.10
N GLU A 410 -23.67 -24.80 2.96
CA GLU A 410 -25.07 -24.69 2.55
C GLU A 410 -25.21 -24.32 1.08
N ASN A 411 -24.13 -23.95 0.42
CA ASN A 411 -24.11 -23.44 -0.95
C ASN A 411 -25.07 -22.26 -1.17
N VAL A 412 -25.10 -21.30 -0.23
CA VAL A 412 -25.96 -20.13 -0.26
C VAL A 412 -25.12 -18.87 -0.33
N THR A 413 -25.42 -18.02 -1.31
CA THR A 413 -24.77 -16.72 -1.49
C THR A 413 -25.74 -15.59 -1.20
N LYS A 414 -25.29 -14.57 -0.46
CA LYS A 414 -26.07 -13.36 -0.17
C LYS A 414 -25.20 -12.11 -0.22
N VAL A 415 -25.80 -10.98 -0.59
CA VAL A 415 -25.18 -9.67 -0.47
C VAL A 415 -25.28 -9.19 0.97
N LEU A 416 -24.17 -8.77 1.56
CA LEU A 416 -24.12 -8.13 2.88
C LEU A 416 -24.21 -6.61 2.78
N LEU A 417 -23.46 -6.03 1.85
CA LEU A 417 -23.42 -4.58 1.61
C LEU A 417 -23.36 -4.30 0.11
N LYS A 418 -24.12 -3.31 -0.34
CA LYS A 418 -24.14 -2.86 -1.74
C LYS A 418 -23.27 -1.61 -1.92
N LYS A 419 -22.62 -1.52 -3.09
CA LYS A 419 -21.90 -0.33 -3.60
C LYS A 419 -20.87 0.27 -2.62
N VAL A 420 -20.15 -0.60 -1.92
CA VAL A 420 -19.13 -0.16 -0.93
C VAL A 420 -17.84 0.34 -1.57
N GLY A 421 -17.60 0.05 -2.85
CA GLY A 421 -16.35 0.33 -3.55
C GLY A 421 -15.31 -0.78 -3.38
N ALA A 422 -14.23 -0.68 -4.15
CA ALA A 422 -13.08 -1.56 -3.98
C ALA A 422 -12.42 -1.29 -2.61
N GLY A 423 -11.86 -2.32 -1.99
CA GLY A 423 -11.23 -2.22 -0.67
C GLY A 423 -10.54 -3.50 -0.26
N ALA A 424 -10.05 -3.54 0.97
CA ALA A 424 -9.38 -4.69 1.58
C ALA A 424 -10.16 -5.21 2.78
N LEU A 425 -10.20 -6.53 2.91
CA LEU A 425 -10.84 -7.25 4.01
C LEU A 425 -9.76 -7.75 4.99
N GLN A 426 -9.85 -7.36 6.25
CA GLN A 426 -8.94 -7.80 7.30
C GLN A 426 -9.72 -8.49 8.42
N PRO A 427 -9.37 -9.73 8.82
CA PRO A 427 -9.94 -10.36 10.01
C PRO A 427 -9.32 -9.77 11.27
N ASP A 428 -10.06 -9.80 12.39
CA ASP A 428 -9.43 -9.69 13.71
C ASP A 428 -8.66 -10.98 14.05
N LYS A 429 -7.83 -10.90 15.09
CA LYS A 429 -7.01 -12.04 15.54
C LYS A 429 -7.82 -13.28 15.91
N GLU A 430 -9.06 -13.10 16.35
CA GLU A 430 -9.95 -14.19 16.77
C GLU A 430 -10.80 -14.73 15.60
N GLY A 431 -10.81 -14.06 14.45
CA GLY A 431 -11.63 -14.40 13.28
C GLY A 431 -13.13 -14.23 13.54
N LYS A 432 -13.50 -13.34 14.47
CA LYS A 432 -14.91 -13.04 14.80
C LYS A 432 -15.45 -11.86 14.02
N ASN A 433 -14.58 -10.94 13.62
CA ASN A 433 -14.94 -9.74 12.91
C ASN A 433 -14.11 -9.61 11.63
N ILE A 434 -14.73 -8.98 10.64
CA ILE A 434 -14.07 -8.50 9.43
C ILE A 434 -14.03 -6.98 9.50
N PHE A 435 -12.89 -6.40 9.21
CA PHE A 435 -12.72 -4.98 9.02
C PHE A 435 -12.57 -4.70 7.53
N LEU A 436 -13.33 -3.74 7.04
CA LEU A 436 -13.34 -3.30 5.65
C LEU A 436 -12.91 -1.84 5.59
N CYS A 437 -11.87 -1.55 4.78
CA CYS A 437 -11.55 -0.21 4.34
C CYS A 437 -11.90 -0.10 2.85
N ALA A 438 -12.89 0.70 2.52
CA ALA A 438 -13.35 0.92 1.16
C ALA A 438 -13.64 2.41 0.92
N ARG A 439 -13.96 2.75 -0.32
CA ARG A 439 -14.17 4.16 -0.73
C ARG A 439 -15.22 4.90 0.12
N ASP A 440 -16.25 4.20 0.59
CA ASP A 440 -17.33 4.77 1.41
C ASP A 440 -17.01 4.79 2.93
N GLY A 441 -15.78 4.43 3.32
CA GLY A 441 -15.27 4.49 4.69
C GLY A 441 -14.88 3.14 5.27
N MET A 442 -14.58 3.16 6.57
CA MET A 442 -14.18 1.99 7.33
C MET A 442 -15.38 1.37 8.05
N LYS A 443 -15.45 0.04 8.07
CA LYS A 443 -16.54 -0.73 8.69
C LYS A 443 -16.03 -1.94 9.46
N LYS A 444 -16.75 -2.29 10.52
CA LYS A 444 -16.61 -3.56 11.24
C LYS A 444 -17.84 -4.42 10.96
N ILE A 445 -17.63 -5.69 10.61
CA ILE A 445 -18.66 -6.66 10.28
C ILE A 445 -18.49 -7.84 11.25
N GLU A 446 -19.48 -8.08 12.10
CA GLU A 446 -19.51 -9.25 12.96
C GLU A 446 -19.90 -10.47 12.13
N ILE A 447 -19.05 -11.50 12.09
CA ILE A 447 -19.26 -12.72 11.27
C ILE A 447 -20.50 -13.49 11.74
N GLU A 448 -20.66 -13.61 13.05
CA GLU A 448 -21.85 -14.18 13.65
C GLU A 448 -22.96 -13.12 13.68
N GLY A 449 -24.04 -13.34 12.95
CA GLY A 449 -25.16 -12.41 12.86
C GLY A 449 -25.05 -11.34 11.78
N SER A 450 -23.92 -11.22 11.10
CA SER A 450 -23.71 -10.28 9.96
C SER A 450 -24.04 -8.82 10.32
N LYS A 451 -23.80 -8.40 11.57
CA LYS A 451 -24.01 -7.02 12.00
C LYS A 451 -22.89 -6.14 11.49
N ILE A 452 -23.27 -5.02 10.89
CA ILE A 452 -22.35 -4.05 10.28
C ILE A 452 -22.39 -2.75 11.08
N SER A 453 -21.21 -2.25 11.45
CA SER A 453 -21.05 -1.00 12.18
C SER A 453 -20.01 -0.13 11.47
N PRO A 454 -20.27 1.17 11.23
CA PRO A 454 -19.26 2.07 10.73
C PRO A 454 -18.18 2.29 11.79
N ILE A 455 -16.93 2.45 11.35
CA ILE A 455 -15.82 2.95 12.18
C ILE A 455 -15.65 4.41 11.83
N GLU A 456 -16.10 5.26 12.74
CA GLU A 456 -16.10 6.70 12.53
C GLU A 456 -14.84 7.32 13.16
N PHE A 457 -14.39 8.43 12.58
CA PHE A 457 -13.27 9.21 13.11
C PHE A 457 -13.47 10.71 12.91
N GLU A 458 -12.78 11.50 13.71
CA GLU A 458 -12.65 12.95 13.55
C GLU A 458 -11.15 13.28 13.62
N ALA A 459 -10.53 13.41 12.45
CA ALA A 459 -9.10 13.67 12.34
C ALA A 459 -8.86 15.18 12.19
N PHE A 460 -8.09 15.76 13.11
CA PHE A 460 -7.52 17.08 12.93
C PHE A 460 -6.38 17.00 11.93
N PHE A 461 -6.45 17.80 10.90
CA PHE A 461 -5.51 17.80 9.79
C PHE A 461 -4.95 19.22 9.58
N ASP A 462 -3.63 19.32 9.60
CA ASP A 462 -2.90 20.56 9.32
C ASP A 462 -2.52 20.59 7.83
N TYR A 463 -3.33 21.22 7.00
CA TYR A 463 -3.02 21.42 5.59
C TYR A 463 -1.91 22.47 5.44
N ARG A 464 -0.78 22.09 4.85
CA ARG A 464 0.40 22.91 4.59
C ARG A 464 0.61 23.09 3.09
N PRO A 465 -0.10 24.01 2.42
CA PRO A 465 -0.14 24.09 0.96
C PRO A 465 1.24 24.28 0.32
N TYR A 466 2.13 25.02 0.93
CA TYR A 466 3.49 25.22 0.39
C TYR A 466 4.35 23.97 0.59
N GLY A 467 4.36 23.39 1.78
CA GLY A 467 5.11 22.19 2.08
C GLY A 467 4.66 20.99 1.25
N GLU A 468 3.33 20.85 1.03
CA GLU A 468 2.80 19.79 0.18
C GLU A 468 3.19 19.99 -1.29
N ARG A 469 3.18 21.23 -1.82
CA ARG A 469 3.64 21.48 -3.19
C ARG A 469 5.13 21.20 -3.37
N GLU A 470 5.95 21.58 -2.41
CA GLU A 470 7.38 21.26 -2.43
C GLU A 470 7.60 19.75 -2.43
N TYR A 471 6.90 19.03 -1.54
CA TYR A 471 6.93 17.57 -1.50
C TYR A 471 6.45 16.94 -2.82
N ILE A 472 5.30 17.35 -3.36
CA ILE A 472 4.76 16.82 -4.62
C ILE A 472 5.72 17.07 -5.78
N PHE A 473 6.36 18.23 -5.84
CA PHE A 473 7.36 18.55 -6.85
C PHE A 473 8.56 17.59 -6.78
N ASP A 474 9.14 17.41 -5.58
CA ASP A 474 10.27 16.51 -5.37
C ASP A 474 9.88 15.05 -5.64
N HIS A 475 8.67 14.64 -5.25
CA HIS A 475 8.11 13.31 -5.52
C HIS A 475 7.98 13.05 -7.03
N ILE A 476 7.37 13.96 -7.78
CA ILE A 476 7.20 13.81 -9.25
C ILE A 476 8.57 13.73 -9.92
N TRP A 477 9.52 14.58 -9.53
CA TRP A 477 10.86 14.53 -10.06
C TRP A 477 11.51 13.16 -9.83
N GLN A 478 11.41 12.62 -8.60
CA GLN A 478 11.94 11.31 -8.24
C GLN A 478 11.23 10.18 -8.99
N GLN A 479 9.90 10.23 -9.11
CA GLN A 479 9.13 9.22 -9.86
C GLN A 479 9.56 9.12 -11.33
N VAL A 480 9.84 10.25 -11.96
CA VAL A 480 10.39 10.26 -13.33
C VAL A 480 11.77 9.61 -13.34
N ASN A 481 12.65 10.01 -12.43
CA ASN A 481 14.00 9.46 -12.34
C ASN A 481 14.02 7.94 -12.17
N ASP A 482 13.08 7.42 -11.37
CA ASP A 482 12.99 5.99 -11.03
C ASP A 482 12.25 5.15 -12.08
N LYS A 483 11.31 5.74 -12.83
CA LYS A 483 10.36 4.99 -13.67
C LYS A 483 10.43 5.32 -15.15
N PHE A 484 11.27 6.27 -15.56
CA PHE A 484 11.40 6.55 -16.98
C PHE A 484 11.97 5.32 -17.70
N TYR A 485 11.49 5.03 -18.90
CA TYR A 485 11.76 3.79 -19.64
C TYR A 485 13.23 3.60 -20.07
N VAL A 486 14.04 4.67 -20.05
CA VAL A 486 15.51 4.60 -20.21
C VAL A 486 16.21 5.34 -19.08
N ALA A 487 17.23 4.72 -18.51
CA ALA A 487 17.89 5.19 -17.30
C ALA A 487 18.61 6.55 -17.46
N ASP A 488 19.08 6.89 -18.66
CA ASP A 488 19.74 8.16 -18.98
C ASP A 488 18.77 9.29 -19.35
N LEU A 489 17.44 9.06 -19.24
CA LEU A 489 16.39 10.03 -19.58
C LEU A 489 16.56 10.62 -20.99
N GLN A 490 17.11 9.84 -21.91
CA GLN A 490 17.49 10.24 -23.27
C GLN A 490 18.44 11.44 -23.32
N GLY A 491 19.38 11.52 -22.38
CA GLY A 491 20.35 12.59 -22.26
C GLY A 491 19.78 13.92 -21.72
N THR A 492 18.60 13.92 -21.16
CA THR A 492 17.98 15.10 -20.54
C THR A 492 18.68 15.44 -19.22
N ASP A 493 19.11 16.70 -19.05
CA ASP A 493 19.66 17.19 -17.77
C ASP A 493 18.55 17.38 -16.72
N TRP A 494 18.03 16.25 -16.22
CA TRP A 494 16.87 16.23 -15.33
C TRP A 494 17.15 16.87 -13.97
N ASN A 495 18.40 16.79 -13.48
CA ASN A 495 18.83 17.50 -12.28
C ASN A 495 18.84 19.03 -12.49
N GLY A 496 19.35 19.49 -13.62
CA GLY A 496 19.33 20.91 -13.99
C GLY A 496 17.91 21.46 -14.11
N TYR A 497 16.99 20.67 -14.65
CA TYR A 497 15.57 21.06 -14.71
C TYR A 497 14.91 21.10 -13.32
N LYS A 498 15.26 20.19 -12.42
CA LYS A 498 14.81 20.27 -11.02
C LYS A 498 15.12 21.63 -10.42
N GLU A 499 16.38 22.05 -10.48
CA GLU A 499 16.83 23.34 -9.93
C GLU A 499 16.15 24.52 -10.64
N THR A 500 16.02 24.43 -11.96
CA THR A 500 15.39 25.48 -12.76
C THR A 500 13.93 25.72 -12.39
N TYR A 501 13.15 24.66 -12.18
CA TYR A 501 11.72 24.76 -11.86
C TYR A 501 11.46 24.96 -10.37
N LYS A 502 12.26 24.40 -9.48
CA LYS A 502 12.09 24.52 -8.02
C LYS A 502 12.11 25.98 -7.54
N ARG A 503 12.85 26.85 -8.22
CA ARG A 503 12.91 28.28 -7.88
C ARG A 503 11.57 29.02 -8.01
N PHE A 504 10.60 28.49 -8.75
CA PHE A 504 9.28 29.10 -8.92
C PHE A 504 8.30 28.72 -7.81
N LEU A 505 8.53 27.63 -7.07
CA LEU A 505 7.62 27.15 -6.01
C LEU A 505 7.22 28.21 -5.00
N PRO A 506 8.13 29.08 -4.49
CA PRO A 506 7.75 30.12 -3.53
C PRO A 506 6.75 31.16 -4.06
N TYR A 507 6.60 31.26 -5.37
CA TYR A 507 5.71 32.23 -6.02
C TYR A 507 4.36 31.63 -6.42
N ILE A 508 4.20 30.31 -6.30
CA ILE A 508 2.99 29.58 -6.68
C ILE A 508 2.12 29.37 -5.44
N ASN A 509 0.89 29.88 -5.50
CA ASN A 509 -0.05 29.83 -4.39
C ASN A 509 -1.36 29.10 -4.68
N ASN A 510 -1.52 28.56 -5.88
CA ASN A 510 -2.71 27.83 -6.31
C ASN A 510 -2.33 26.59 -7.11
N ASN A 511 -3.27 25.66 -7.24
CA ASN A 511 -3.00 24.36 -7.87
C ASN A 511 -3.00 24.43 -9.40
N TYR A 512 -3.58 25.46 -10.02
CA TYR A 512 -3.53 25.63 -11.48
C TYR A 512 -2.13 25.97 -11.95
N ASP A 513 -1.54 27.02 -11.39
CA ASP A 513 -0.17 27.44 -11.72
C ASP A 513 0.84 26.32 -11.36
N PHE A 514 0.57 25.59 -10.26
CA PHE A 514 1.39 24.45 -9.88
C PHE A 514 1.33 23.32 -10.91
N ALA A 515 0.14 22.94 -11.36
CA ALA A 515 -0.04 21.91 -12.37
C ALA A 515 0.57 22.32 -13.72
N GLU A 516 0.44 23.61 -14.11
CA GLU A 516 1.07 24.15 -15.32
C GLU A 516 2.60 24.06 -15.25
N MET A 517 3.20 24.48 -14.13
CA MET A 517 4.65 24.37 -13.92
C MET A 517 5.13 22.91 -13.99
N LEU A 518 4.42 21.98 -13.37
CA LEU A 518 4.74 20.56 -13.45
C LEU A 518 4.61 20.02 -14.87
N SER A 519 3.60 20.44 -15.59
CA SER A 519 3.38 20.05 -16.99
C SER A 519 4.51 20.57 -17.91
N GLU A 520 4.96 21.79 -17.69
CA GLU A 520 6.11 22.34 -18.42
C GLU A 520 7.40 21.58 -18.09
N MET A 521 7.67 21.31 -16.82
CA MET A 521 8.84 20.53 -16.40
C MET A 521 8.84 19.13 -17.02
N LEU A 522 7.70 18.43 -17.01
CA LEU A 522 7.57 17.11 -17.64
C LEU A 522 7.70 17.20 -19.18
N GLY A 523 7.32 18.33 -19.77
CA GLY A 523 7.49 18.60 -21.19
C GLY A 523 8.94 18.72 -21.67
N GLU A 524 9.90 18.91 -20.76
CA GLU A 524 11.34 18.92 -21.07
C GLU A 524 11.90 17.50 -21.34
N LEU A 525 11.15 16.46 -20.96
CA LEU A 525 11.51 15.08 -21.29
C LEU A 525 11.28 14.80 -22.78
N ASN A 526 12.25 14.18 -23.43
CA ASN A 526 12.15 13.73 -24.82
C ASN A 526 11.37 12.40 -24.93
N GLY A 527 10.20 12.31 -24.30
CA GLY A 527 9.33 11.15 -24.36
C GLY A 527 8.37 11.20 -25.57
N SER A 528 8.01 10.05 -26.12
CA SER A 528 7.11 9.97 -27.27
C SER A 528 5.65 10.29 -26.94
N ASP A 529 5.25 10.21 -25.68
CA ASP A 529 3.89 10.54 -25.21
C ASP A 529 3.93 11.71 -24.21
N ARG A 530 3.61 12.90 -24.71
CA ARG A 530 3.61 14.15 -23.94
C ARG A 530 2.28 14.43 -23.22
N LYS A 531 1.37 13.47 -23.15
CA LYS A 531 0.12 13.66 -22.42
C LYS A 531 0.32 13.31 -20.95
N SER A 532 0.61 14.33 -20.15
CA SER A 532 0.36 14.23 -18.71
C SER A 532 -1.15 14.08 -18.48
N VAL A 533 -1.57 12.91 -18.06
CA VAL A 533 -2.93 12.72 -17.55
C VAL A 533 -2.94 13.30 -16.14
N VAL A 534 -3.46 14.49 -16.01
CA VAL A 534 -3.76 15.10 -14.71
C VAL A 534 -5.01 14.46 -14.12
#